data_18905469d53f003ee1fa05429d5dd081
#
_entry.id   18905469d53f003ee1fa05429d5dd081
#
_cell.length_a   1.000
_cell.length_b   1.000
_cell.length_c   1.000
_cell.angle_alpha   90.00
_cell.angle_beta   90.00
_cell.angle_gamma   90.00
#
_symmetry.space_group_name_H-M   'P 1'
#
loop_
_entity.id
_entity.type
_entity.pdbx_description
1 polymer ?
#
loop_
_entity_poly.entity_id
_entity_poly.type
_entity_poly.pdbx_seq_one_letter_code
_entity_poly.pdbx_strand_id
1 'polypeptide(L)'
;MSSLLGWAILNGQPVVVCSTGIGGPSTSICVEELAQLGVRTFLRIGTTGAIQPHINVGDVLITTGAVRLDGASRHFAPIEYPAVANFECTTALFQCRERKRD
;
A
#
# COMPACT_ATOMS: atom_id res chain seq x y z
N MET A 1 20.43 -3.02 0.73
CA MET A 1 19.27 -3.65 0.07
C MET A 1 18.92 -2.85 -1.17
N SER A 2 18.73 -3.52 -2.27
CA SER A 2 18.41 -2.84 -3.53
C SER A 2 16.90 -2.84 -3.74
N SER A 3 16.36 -1.68 -4.09
CA SER A 3 14.99 -1.55 -4.56
C SER A 3 15.00 -1.45 -6.08
N LEU A 4 14.05 -2.13 -6.72
CA LEU A 4 13.87 -2.02 -8.16
C LEU A 4 12.85 -0.94 -8.44
N LEU A 5 13.23 0.02 -9.27
CA LEU A 5 12.40 1.16 -9.64
C LEU A 5 12.13 1.12 -11.13
N GLY A 6 10.88 1.24 -11.49
CA GLY A 6 10.48 1.24 -12.89
C GLY A 6 9.43 2.29 -13.18
N TRP A 7 9.30 2.63 -14.47
CA TRP A 7 8.28 3.54 -14.94
C TRP A 7 7.25 2.76 -15.76
N ALA A 8 6.00 3.17 -15.63
CA ALA A 8 4.92 2.63 -16.43
C ALA A 8 3.92 3.72 -16.77
N ILE A 9 3.12 3.48 -17.78
CA ILE A 9 2.00 4.37 -18.13
C ILE A 9 0.72 3.57 -17.97
N LEU A 10 -0.19 4.07 -17.15
CA LEU A 10 -1.46 3.43 -16.85
C LEU A 10 -2.57 4.40 -17.21
N ASN A 11 -3.41 4.02 -18.19
CA ASN A 11 -4.48 4.88 -18.70
C ASN A 11 -3.99 6.29 -19.06
N GLY A 12 -2.82 6.37 -19.71
CA GLY A 12 -2.24 7.63 -20.13
C GLY A 12 -1.53 8.42 -19.03
N GLN A 13 -1.50 7.92 -17.79
CA GLN A 13 -0.87 8.58 -16.67
C GLN A 13 0.45 7.89 -16.30
N PRO A 14 1.50 8.66 -16.02
CA PRO A 14 2.76 8.05 -15.58
C PRO A 14 2.64 7.55 -14.14
N VAL A 15 3.15 6.36 -13.92
CA VAL A 15 3.25 5.77 -12.58
C VAL A 15 4.65 5.25 -12.35
N VAL A 16 5.07 5.24 -11.10
CA VAL A 16 6.34 4.66 -10.68
C VAL A 16 6.03 3.37 -9.93
N VAL A 17 6.73 2.30 -10.30
CA VAL A 17 6.61 1.02 -9.62
C VAL A 17 7.92 0.75 -8.91
N CYS A 18 7.86 0.50 -7.61
CA CYS A 18 9.05 0.30 -6.80
C CYS A 18 8.89 -0.91 -5.90
N SER A 19 9.87 -1.80 -5.94
CA SER A 19 9.94 -2.92 -4.99
C SER A 19 10.50 -2.39 -3.66
N THR A 20 9.83 -2.72 -2.55
CA THR A 20 10.25 -2.26 -1.23
C THR A 20 11.04 -3.31 -0.44
N GLY A 21 11.20 -4.53 -0.98
CA GLY A 21 11.90 -5.59 -0.26
C GLY A 21 11.08 -6.10 0.93
N ILE A 22 11.75 -6.37 2.02
CA ILE A 22 11.14 -7.01 3.19
C ILE A 22 11.11 -6.04 4.37
N GLY A 23 9.93 -5.93 4.98
CA GLY A 23 9.76 -5.29 6.27
C GLY A 23 9.42 -3.81 6.23
N GLY A 24 8.93 -3.33 7.36
CA GLY A 24 8.51 -1.94 7.54
C GLY A 24 9.61 -0.92 7.33
N PRO A 25 10.82 -1.11 7.88
CA PRO A 25 11.90 -0.14 7.69
C PRO A 25 12.25 0.08 6.22
N SER A 26 12.31 -0.97 5.43
CA SER A 26 12.58 -0.88 3.99
C SER A 26 11.49 -0.10 3.25
N THR A 27 10.24 -0.38 3.58
CA THR A 27 9.09 0.33 3.01
C THR A 27 9.13 1.81 3.40
N SER A 28 9.44 2.11 4.66
CA SER A 28 9.53 3.49 5.16
C SER A 28 10.56 4.30 4.37
N ILE A 29 11.73 3.72 4.14
CA ILE A 29 12.78 4.38 3.36
C ILE A 29 12.29 4.69 1.96
N CYS A 30 11.67 3.71 1.30
CA CYS A 30 11.19 3.88 -0.06
C CYS A 30 10.11 4.97 -0.16
N VAL A 31 9.14 4.94 0.74
CA VAL A 31 8.06 5.94 0.75
C VAL A 31 8.61 7.34 0.99
N GLU A 32 9.53 7.49 1.95
CA GLU A 32 10.13 8.77 2.26
C GLU A 32 10.90 9.35 1.07
N GLU A 33 11.71 8.52 0.41
CA GLU A 33 12.47 8.96 -0.75
C GLU A 33 11.57 9.34 -1.93
N LEU A 34 10.53 8.54 -2.20
CA LEU A 34 9.58 8.85 -3.26
C LEU A 34 8.79 10.11 -2.97
N ALA A 35 8.44 10.35 -1.71
CA ALA A 35 7.76 11.58 -1.30
C ALA A 35 8.64 12.80 -1.55
N GLN A 36 9.94 12.71 -1.28
CA GLN A 36 10.89 13.77 -1.56
C GLN A 36 11.00 14.07 -3.06
N LEU A 37 10.79 13.06 -3.89
CA LEU A 37 10.78 13.22 -5.35
C LEU A 37 9.45 13.73 -5.90
N GLY A 38 8.48 13.98 -5.04
CA GLY A 38 7.21 14.56 -5.44
C GLY A 38 6.03 13.61 -5.55
N VAL A 39 6.23 12.32 -5.27
CA VAL A 39 5.12 11.36 -5.27
C VAL A 39 4.19 11.65 -4.09
N ARG A 40 2.89 11.72 -4.36
CA ARG A 40 1.89 12.07 -3.34
C ARG A 40 0.87 10.97 -3.08
N THR A 41 0.68 10.07 -4.02
CA THR A 41 -0.27 8.95 -3.88
C THR A 41 0.49 7.65 -3.92
N PHE A 42 0.28 6.81 -2.91
CA PHE A 42 0.98 5.54 -2.75
C PHE A 42 -0.04 4.42 -2.68
N LEU A 43 0.17 3.40 -3.48
CA LEU A 43 -0.62 2.17 -3.46
C LEU A 43 0.32 1.00 -3.23
N ARG A 44 0.11 0.27 -2.14
CA ARG A 44 0.90 -0.92 -1.86
C ARG A 44 0.13 -2.16 -2.26
N ILE A 45 0.80 -3.01 -3.01
CA ILE A 45 0.26 -4.31 -3.44
C ILE A 45 1.13 -5.39 -2.81
N GLY A 46 0.49 -6.41 -2.23
CA GLY A 46 1.24 -7.50 -1.63
C GLY A 46 0.35 -8.70 -1.38
N THR A 47 0.97 -9.78 -0.96
CA THR A 47 0.27 -10.99 -0.57
C THR A 47 0.07 -11.01 0.93
N THR A 48 -0.96 -11.71 1.38
CA THR A 48 -1.30 -11.79 2.80
C THR A 48 -1.83 -13.18 3.15
N GLY A 49 -1.81 -13.52 4.42
CA GLY A 49 -2.40 -14.75 4.92
C GLY A 49 -3.82 -14.54 5.39
N ALA A 50 -4.73 -15.44 5.01
CA ALA A 50 -6.10 -15.38 5.46
C ALA A 50 -6.20 -15.80 6.92
N ILE A 51 -6.93 -15.03 7.72
CA ILE A 51 -7.19 -15.33 9.13
C ILE A 51 -8.68 -15.54 9.40
N GLN A 52 -9.49 -15.58 8.35
CA GLN A 52 -10.92 -15.86 8.44
C GLN A 52 -11.27 -17.02 7.52
N PRO A 53 -12.18 -17.94 7.95
CA PRO A 53 -12.46 -19.14 7.17
C PRO A 53 -13.17 -18.89 5.84
N HIS A 54 -13.80 -17.74 5.67
CA HIS A 54 -14.51 -17.40 4.42
C HIS A 54 -13.61 -16.78 3.36
N ILE A 55 -12.34 -16.54 3.68
CA ILE A 55 -11.39 -15.94 2.73
C ILE A 55 -10.64 -17.06 2.01
N ASN A 56 -10.69 -17.05 0.69
CA ASN A 56 -10.09 -18.08 -0.16
C ASN A 56 -8.87 -17.54 -0.90
N VAL A 57 -8.03 -18.48 -1.35
CA VAL A 57 -6.90 -18.15 -2.20
C VAL A 57 -7.40 -17.45 -3.47
N GLY A 58 -6.78 -16.33 -3.80
CA GLY A 58 -7.18 -15.51 -4.95
C GLY A 58 -8.11 -14.35 -4.60
N ASP A 59 -8.65 -14.34 -3.38
CA ASP A 59 -9.45 -13.19 -2.95
C ASP A 59 -8.58 -11.94 -2.83
N VAL A 60 -9.14 -10.81 -3.19
CA VAL A 60 -8.47 -9.51 -3.08
C VAL A 60 -9.05 -8.75 -1.89
N LEU A 61 -8.17 -8.32 -1.01
CA LEU A 61 -8.54 -7.53 0.17
C LEU A 61 -8.17 -6.07 -0.06
N ILE A 62 -9.09 -5.18 0.27
CA ILE A 62 -8.81 -3.74 0.28
C ILE A 62 -8.66 -3.34 1.75
N THR A 63 -7.43 -3.02 2.13
CA THR A 63 -7.11 -2.70 3.52
C THR A 63 -7.62 -1.31 3.87
N THR A 64 -8.40 -1.19 4.94
CA THR A 64 -8.89 0.09 5.43
C THR A 64 -8.13 0.58 6.65
N GLY A 65 -7.51 -0.32 7.40
CA GLY A 65 -6.74 0.03 8.58
C GLY A 65 -5.88 -1.12 9.04
N ALA A 66 -4.93 -0.82 9.90
CA ALA A 66 -4.01 -1.82 10.44
C ALA A 66 -3.61 -1.46 11.87
N VAL A 67 -3.24 -2.49 12.63
CA VAL A 67 -2.64 -2.32 13.94
C VAL A 67 -1.14 -2.05 13.75
N ARG A 68 -0.62 -1.05 14.41
CA ARG A 68 0.75 -0.57 14.23
C ARG A 68 1.73 -1.33 15.13
N LEU A 69 2.05 -2.55 14.74
CA LEU A 69 3.01 -3.40 15.47
C LEU A 69 4.31 -3.60 14.68
N ASP A 70 4.54 -2.77 13.69
CA ASP A 70 5.69 -2.88 12.79
C ASP A 70 7.01 -2.36 13.41
N GLY A 71 6.91 -1.49 14.41
CA GLY A 71 8.07 -0.88 15.03
C GLY A 71 8.60 0.35 14.30
N ALA A 72 8.68 0.31 12.99
CA ALA A 72 9.25 1.40 12.19
C ALA A 72 8.38 2.65 12.16
N SER A 73 7.06 2.50 12.09
CA SER A 73 6.15 3.64 11.99
C SER A 73 6.13 4.51 13.25
N ARG A 74 6.61 3.98 14.36
CA ARG A 74 6.71 4.75 15.62
C ARG A 74 7.67 5.93 15.51
N HIS A 75 8.60 5.89 14.57
CA HIS A 75 9.52 7.00 14.31
C HIS A 75 8.85 8.17 13.58
N PHE A 76 7.68 7.94 13.00
CA PHE A 76 6.95 8.96 12.24
C PHE A 76 5.79 9.55 13.04
N ALA A 77 5.15 8.74 13.87
CA ALA A 77 4.00 9.16 14.67
C ALA A 77 3.89 8.31 15.92
N PRO A 78 3.31 8.86 17.03
CA PRO A 78 3.12 8.07 18.23
C PRO A 78 2.23 6.86 17.97
N ILE A 79 2.35 5.83 18.84
CA ILE A 79 1.65 4.55 18.63
C ILE A 79 0.13 4.72 18.60
N GLU A 80 -0.39 5.75 19.23
CA GLU A 80 -1.82 6.02 19.27
C GLU A 80 -2.36 6.58 17.95
N TYR A 81 -1.48 7.06 17.08
CA TYR A 81 -1.88 7.55 15.77
C TYR A 81 -2.36 6.37 14.91
N PRO A 82 -3.58 6.41 14.41
CA PRO A 82 -4.14 5.25 13.71
C PRO A 82 -3.53 5.05 12.33
N ALA A 83 -3.31 3.79 11.95
CA ALA A 83 -2.91 3.42 10.60
C ALA A 83 -4.18 3.16 9.78
N VAL A 84 -4.70 4.20 9.15
CA VAL A 84 -5.89 4.11 8.30
C VAL A 84 -5.57 4.55 6.89
N ALA A 85 -6.19 3.86 5.93
CA ALA A 85 -6.01 4.17 4.52
C ALA A 85 -6.71 5.48 4.15
N ASN A 86 -6.21 6.13 3.10
CA ASN A 86 -6.84 7.33 2.57
C ASN A 86 -8.24 7.00 2.07
N PHE A 87 -9.22 7.79 2.47
CA PHE A 87 -10.63 7.54 2.15
C PHE A 87 -10.90 7.58 0.65
N GLU A 88 -10.36 8.57 -0.05
CA GLU A 88 -10.61 8.73 -1.48
C GLU A 88 -10.01 7.58 -2.29
N CYS A 89 -8.77 7.18 -1.98
CA CYS A 89 -8.11 6.06 -2.64
C CYS A 89 -8.84 4.75 -2.35
N THR A 90 -9.25 4.54 -1.12
CA THR A 90 -9.99 3.34 -0.72
C THR A 90 -11.33 3.26 -1.47
N THR A 91 -12.05 4.36 -1.54
CA THR A 91 -13.31 4.43 -2.28
C THR A 91 -13.11 4.10 -3.75
N ALA A 92 -12.05 4.64 -4.36
CA ALA A 92 -11.73 4.35 -5.76
C ALA A 92 -11.45 2.87 -5.99
N LEU A 93 -10.75 2.21 -5.08
CA LEU A 93 -10.47 0.79 -5.16
C LEU A 93 -11.76 -0.04 -5.06
N PHE A 94 -12.66 0.31 -4.15
CA PHE A 94 -13.94 -0.36 -4.04
C PHE A 94 -14.79 -0.20 -5.30
N GLN A 95 -14.84 0.98 -5.86
CA GLN A 95 -15.58 1.24 -7.10
C GLN A 95 -15.01 0.44 -8.27
N CYS A 96 -13.70 0.35 -8.36
CA CYS A 96 -13.03 -0.45 -9.38
C CYS A 96 -13.37 -1.93 -9.23
N ARG A 97 -13.39 -2.44 -8.00
CA ARG A 97 -13.76 -3.82 -7.70
C ARG A 97 -15.19 -4.12 -8.13
N GLU A 98 -16.13 -3.24 -7.80
CA GLU A 98 -17.53 -3.42 -8.16
C GLU A 98 -17.73 -3.45 -9.68
N ARG A 99 -17.03 -2.59 -10.42
CA ARG A 99 -17.09 -2.60 -11.88
C ARG A 99 -16.60 -3.91 -12.50
N LYS A 100 -15.64 -4.57 -11.85
CA LYS A 100 -15.10 -5.84 -12.34
C LYS A 100 -16.01 -7.05 -12.07
N ARG A 101 -17.00 -6.90 -11.20
CA ARG A 101 -17.97 -7.95 -10.92
C ARG A 101 -19.07 -8.05 -11.97
N ASP A 102 -19.29 -7.00 -12.71
CA ASP A 102 -20.26 -6.94 -13.82
C ASP A 102 -19.63 -7.49 -15.13
#